data_05c637579349aec07167ed717176b844
#
_entry.id   05c637579349aec07167ed717176b844
#
_cell.length_a   1.000
_cell.length_b   1.000
_cell.length_c   1.000
_cell.angle_alpha   90.00
_cell.angle_beta   90.00
_cell.angle_gamma   90.00
#
_symmetry.space_group_name_H-M   'P 1'
#
loop_
_entity.id
_entity.type
_entity.pdbx_description
1 polymer ?
#
loop_
_entity_poly.entity_id
_entity_poly.type
_entity_poly.pdbx_seq_one_letter_code
_entity_poly.pdbx_strand_id
1 'polypeptide(L)'
;MNVPAFEWRRAVPADVFVLAALYRDAALRLGPLVYTPDQVRAWASFADDEPGFRAYVLGTDTWIAERPGDARTLGFCGVSTRDGLGEVRSLYVTPPRTRQGLGGEMLRRTLERAESDGTIGFAAWVTPFSLPVFLAAGFALTQTVEAPFAGMMFERYRVERG
;
A
#
# COMPACT_ATOMS: atom_id res chain seq x y z
N MET A 1 9.88 3.02 19.35
CA MET A 1 10.05 3.91 18.19
C MET A 1 8.87 4.85 18.10
N ASN A 2 9.13 6.13 18.01
CA ASN A 2 8.06 7.12 17.85
C ASN A 2 7.70 7.22 16.36
N VAL A 3 6.42 6.97 16.06
CA VAL A 3 5.91 7.17 14.69
C VAL A 3 5.86 8.66 14.40
N PRO A 4 6.35 9.14 13.24
CA PRO A 4 6.22 10.54 12.87
C PRO A 4 4.76 10.98 12.89
N ALA A 5 4.50 12.19 13.38
CA ALA A 5 3.17 12.77 13.33
C ALA A 5 2.73 12.98 11.89
N PHE A 6 1.45 12.74 11.60
CA PHE A 6 0.88 12.98 10.29
C PHE A 6 -0.61 13.30 10.39
N GLU A 7 -1.09 14.03 9.39
CA GLU A 7 -2.52 14.25 9.18
C GLU A 7 -3.03 13.16 8.25
N TRP A 8 -4.28 12.74 8.44
CA TRP A 8 -4.87 11.59 7.73
C TRP A 8 -6.14 12.03 7.03
N ARG A 9 -6.20 11.90 5.72
CA ARG A 9 -7.36 12.30 4.94
C ARG A 9 -7.62 11.36 3.77
N ARG A 10 -8.85 11.37 3.26
CA ARG A 10 -9.22 10.59 2.08
C ARG A 10 -8.60 11.19 0.82
N ALA A 11 -8.15 10.33 -0.10
CA ALA A 11 -7.64 10.73 -1.40
C ALA A 11 -8.75 11.33 -2.27
N VAL A 12 -8.40 12.33 -3.04
CA VAL A 12 -9.28 12.98 -4.04
C VAL A 12 -8.60 12.92 -5.42
N PRO A 13 -9.33 13.17 -6.53
CA PRO A 13 -8.75 13.03 -7.88
C PRO A 13 -7.45 13.80 -8.10
N ALA A 14 -7.29 14.96 -7.47
CA ALA A 14 -6.08 15.78 -7.60
C ALA A 14 -4.83 15.09 -7.01
N ASP A 15 -5.00 14.07 -6.18
CA ASP A 15 -3.88 13.38 -5.52
C ASP A 15 -3.24 12.31 -6.40
N VAL A 16 -3.92 11.83 -7.43
CA VAL A 16 -3.50 10.65 -8.20
C VAL A 16 -2.09 10.81 -8.75
N PHE A 17 -1.76 11.98 -9.27
CA PHE A 17 -0.43 12.24 -9.83
C PHE A 17 0.69 12.13 -8.79
N VAL A 18 0.47 12.71 -7.61
CA VAL A 18 1.45 12.67 -6.50
C VAL A 18 1.62 11.23 -5.97
N LEU A 19 0.51 10.50 -5.85
CA LEU A 19 0.57 9.10 -5.39
C LEU A 19 1.25 8.20 -6.42
N ALA A 20 1.06 8.45 -7.71
CA ALA A 20 1.77 7.73 -8.75
C ALA A 20 3.29 7.96 -8.67
N ALA A 21 3.70 9.20 -8.42
CA ALA A 21 5.12 9.53 -8.24
C ALA A 21 5.71 8.84 -7.00
N LEU A 22 4.96 8.79 -5.89
CA LEU A 22 5.37 8.09 -4.67
C LEU A 22 5.51 6.58 -4.92
N TYR A 23 4.55 5.99 -5.61
CA TYR A 23 4.56 4.57 -5.98
C TYR A 23 5.79 4.24 -6.82
N ARG A 24 6.05 5.03 -7.87
CA ARG A 24 7.22 4.87 -8.74
C ARG A 24 8.52 4.97 -7.95
N ASP A 25 8.64 5.98 -7.11
CA ASP A 25 9.83 6.19 -6.30
C ASP A 25 10.08 5.02 -5.34
N ALA A 26 9.03 4.50 -4.72
CA ALA A 26 9.11 3.33 -3.86
C ALA A 26 9.61 2.10 -4.63
N ALA A 27 9.06 1.84 -5.82
CA ALA A 27 9.48 0.72 -6.66
C ALA A 27 10.96 0.85 -7.08
N LEU A 28 11.37 2.05 -7.48
CA LEU A 28 12.73 2.28 -7.97
C LEU A 28 13.77 2.24 -6.84
N ARG A 29 13.43 2.65 -5.64
CA ARG A 29 14.37 2.68 -4.51
C ARG A 29 14.40 1.39 -3.70
N LEU A 30 13.25 0.77 -3.48
CA LEU A 30 13.16 -0.48 -2.69
C LEU A 30 13.35 -1.72 -3.56
N GLY A 31 12.81 -1.69 -4.77
CA GLY A 31 12.81 -2.85 -5.68
C GLY A 31 14.17 -3.53 -5.84
N PRO A 32 15.26 -2.78 -6.06
CA PRO A 32 16.58 -3.38 -6.25
C PRO A 32 17.09 -4.21 -5.07
N LEU A 33 16.51 -4.06 -3.90
CA LEU A 33 16.89 -4.86 -2.72
C LEU A 33 16.46 -6.32 -2.85
N VAL A 34 15.43 -6.62 -3.67
CA VAL A 34 14.84 -7.96 -3.78
C VAL A 34 14.68 -8.39 -5.24
N TYR A 35 14.40 -7.47 -6.15
CA TYR A 35 14.03 -7.76 -7.53
C TYR A 35 15.14 -7.47 -8.52
N THR A 36 15.07 -8.13 -9.69
CA THR A 36 15.95 -7.84 -10.83
C THR A 36 15.60 -6.47 -11.42
N PRO A 37 16.51 -5.85 -12.20
CA PRO A 37 16.22 -4.59 -12.89
C PRO A 37 14.94 -4.64 -13.75
N ASP A 38 14.69 -5.76 -14.44
CA ASP A 38 13.48 -5.92 -15.26
C ASP A 38 12.22 -5.99 -14.42
N GLN A 39 12.27 -6.69 -13.28
CA GLN A 39 11.14 -6.71 -12.34
C GLN A 39 10.88 -5.33 -11.74
N VAL A 40 11.93 -4.58 -11.40
CA VAL A 40 11.79 -3.22 -10.87
C VAL A 40 11.11 -2.31 -11.89
N ARG A 41 11.53 -2.37 -13.16
CA ARG A 41 10.88 -1.59 -14.22
C ARG A 41 9.41 -1.98 -14.40
N ALA A 42 9.11 -3.27 -14.37
CA ALA A 42 7.73 -3.76 -14.47
C ALA A 42 6.87 -3.24 -13.31
N TRP A 43 7.38 -3.32 -12.09
CA TRP A 43 6.67 -2.80 -10.92
C TRP A 43 6.42 -1.30 -11.04
N ALA A 44 7.46 -0.52 -11.33
CA ALA A 44 7.37 0.93 -11.45
C ALA A 44 6.42 1.37 -12.59
N SER A 45 6.30 0.58 -13.65
CA SER A 45 5.51 0.95 -14.84
C SER A 45 4.02 1.13 -14.57
N PHE A 46 3.48 0.53 -13.49
CA PHE A 46 2.08 0.73 -13.13
C PHE A 46 1.75 2.19 -12.86
N ALA A 47 2.71 2.95 -12.35
CA ALA A 47 2.54 4.38 -12.10
C ALA A 47 2.35 5.19 -13.40
N ASP A 48 2.73 4.64 -14.56
CA ASP A 48 2.58 5.30 -15.86
C ASP A 48 1.27 4.90 -16.56
N ASP A 49 0.56 3.89 -16.05
CA ASP A 49 -0.77 3.51 -16.52
C ASP A 49 -1.80 4.44 -15.86
N GLU A 50 -2.01 5.62 -16.43
CA GLU A 50 -2.85 6.64 -15.81
C GLU A 50 -4.28 6.14 -15.52
N PRO A 51 -5.00 5.51 -16.45
CA PRO A 51 -6.34 5.00 -16.12
C PRO A 51 -6.32 3.91 -15.06
N GLY A 52 -5.37 2.99 -15.13
CA GLY A 52 -5.24 1.88 -14.17
C GLY A 52 -4.86 2.37 -12.79
N PHE A 53 -3.90 3.29 -12.69
CA PHE A 53 -3.48 3.84 -11.40
C PHE A 53 -4.57 4.69 -10.77
N ARG A 54 -5.29 5.49 -11.56
CA ARG A 54 -6.44 6.26 -11.09
C ARG A 54 -7.52 5.35 -10.50
N ALA A 55 -7.87 4.28 -11.19
CA ALA A 55 -8.84 3.31 -10.69
C ALA A 55 -8.34 2.61 -9.40
N TYR A 56 -7.05 2.32 -9.33
CA TYR A 56 -6.40 1.72 -8.16
C TYR A 56 -6.51 2.63 -6.92
N VAL A 57 -6.36 3.94 -7.08
CA VAL A 57 -6.47 4.91 -5.98
C VAL A 57 -7.92 5.27 -5.69
N LEU A 58 -8.67 5.68 -6.70
CA LEU A 58 -10.02 6.24 -6.51
C LEU A 58 -11.12 5.19 -6.49
N GLY A 59 -10.86 4.00 -7.03
CA GLY A 59 -11.79 2.87 -6.97
C GLY A 59 -11.78 2.12 -5.64
N THR A 60 -10.94 2.52 -4.72
CA THR A 60 -10.86 1.98 -3.36
C THR A 60 -10.97 3.11 -2.35
N ASP A 61 -11.24 2.76 -1.09
CA ASP A 61 -11.21 3.73 0.01
C ASP A 61 -9.74 3.97 0.38
N THR A 62 -9.12 4.96 -0.27
CA THR A 62 -7.71 5.30 -0.11
C THR A 62 -7.53 6.52 0.77
N TRP A 63 -6.65 6.39 1.75
CA TRP A 63 -6.30 7.45 2.70
C TRP A 63 -4.85 7.84 2.57
N ILE A 64 -4.57 9.11 2.79
CA ILE A 64 -3.25 9.72 2.62
C ILE A 64 -2.75 10.21 3.98
N ALA A 65 -1.48 9.90 4.27
CA ALA A 65 -0.75 10.51 5.38
C ALA A 65 0.02 11.71 4.86
N GLU A 66 -0.18 12.88 5.48
CA GLU A 66 0.46 14.13 5.11
C GLU A 66 1.28 14.67 6.27
N ARG A 67 2.43 15.28 5.95
CA ARG A 67 3.24 15.93 6.97
C ARG A 67 2.53 17.19 7.47
N PRO A 68 2.40 17.38 8.81
CA PRO A 68 1.80 18.60 9.34
C PRO A 68 2.60 19.83 8.91
N GLY A 69 1.88 20.90 8.58
CA GLY A 69 2.47 22.19 8.23
C GLY A 69 2.59 22.43 6.74
N ASP A 70 3.18 21.50 5.96
CA ASP A 70 3.38 21.69 4.52
C ASP A 70 2.58 20.71 3.64
N ALA A 71 1.81 19.85 4.24
CA ALA A 71 0.96 18.86 3.56
C ALA A 71 1.71 17.94 2.59
N ARG A 72 3.01 17.72 2.79
CA ARG A 72 3.79 16.80 1.97
C ARG A 72 3.29 15.38 2.18
N THR A 73 3.04 14.65 1.08
CA THR A 73 2.58 13.26 1.12
C THR A 73 3.66 12.35 1.68
N LEU A 74 3.33 11.61 2.73
CA LEU A 74 4.23 10.66 3.38
C LEU A 74 3.91 9.22 3.00
N GLY A 75 2.66 8.93 2.63
CA GLY A 75 2.24 7.59 2.27
C GLY A 75 0.74 7.51 2.00
N PHE A 76 0.30 6.34 1.56
CA PHE A 76 -1.13 6.09 1.35
C PHE A 76 -1.46 4.61 1.60
N CYS A 77 -2.72 4.36 1.96
CA CYS A 77 -3.24 3.03 2.20
C CYS A 77 -4.69 2.98 1.73
N GLY A 78 -5.04 1.94 0.98
CA GLY A 78 -6.38 1.76 0.42
C GLY A 78 -6.97 0.40 0.73
N VAL A 79 -8.28 0.36 0.95
CA VAL A 79 -9.03 -0.88 1.20
C VAL A 79 -10.30 -0.88 0.36
N SER A 80 -10.64 -2.05 -0.20
CA SER A 80 -11.94 -2.32 -0.82
C SER A 80 -12.71 -3.27 0.08
N THR A 81 -13.98 -2.97 0.35
CA THR A 81 -14.80 -3.85 1.18
C THR A 81 -15.94 -4.42 0.34
N ARG A 82 -16.13 -5.73 0.46
CA ARG A 82 -17.23 -6.44 -0.20
C ARG A 82 -17.73 -7.55 0.73
N ASP A 83 -19.03 -7.56 0.98
CA ASP A 83 -19.69 -8.58 1.81
C ASP A 83 -19.05 -8.72 3.20
N GLY A 84 -18.67 -7.60 3.80
CA GLY A 84 -18.04 -7.58 5.13
C GLY A 84 -16.56 -7.93 5.15
N LEU A 85 -15.96 -8.22 3.99
CA LEU A 85 -14.53 -8.56 3.89
C LEU A 85 -13.78 -7.42 3.23
N GLY A 86 -12.66 -7.01 3.83
CA GLY A 86 -11.79 -5.96 3.35
C GLY A 86 -10.56 -6.52 2.64
N GLU A 87 -10.29 -6.04 1.45
CA GLU A 87 -9.06 -6.30 0.72
C GLU A 87 -8.19 -5.06 0.81
N VAL A 88 -7.05 -5.14 1.49
CA VAL A 88 -6.10 -4.03 1.50
C VAL A 88 -5.38 -4.01 0.17
N ARG A 89 -5.59 -2.95 -0.60
CA ARG A 89 -5.14 -2.86 -1.99
C ARG A 89 -3.81 -2.13 -2.14
N SER A 90 -3.50 -1.25 -1.20
CA SER A 90 -2.26 -0.46 -1.24
C SER A 90 -1.77 -0.17 0.16
N LEU A 91 -0.44 -0.12 0.29
CA LEU A 91 0.25 0.38 1.49
C LEU A 91 1.63 0.84 1.04
N TYR A 92 1.80 2.13 0.86
CA TYR A 92 3.03 2.73 0.39
C TYR A 92 3.45 3.88 1.29
N VAL A 93 4.74 3.92 1.62
CA VAL A 93 5.38 4.99 2.40
C VAL A 93 6.51 5.56 1.56
N THR A 94 6.63 6.88 1.55
CA THR A 94 7.75 7.52 0.84
C THR A 94 9.09 6.94 1.34
N PRO A 95 10.02 6.54 0.44
CA PRO A 95 11.23 5.81 0.82
C PRO A 95 12.05 6.45 1.96
N PRO A 96 12.20 7.78 2.05
CA PRO A 96 12.91 8.37 3.19
C PRO A 96 12.23 8.16 4.54
N ARG A 97 10.95 7.73 4.57
CA ARG A 97 10.16 7.51 5.79
C ARG A 97 9.91 6.04 6.08
N THR A 98 10.46 5.11 5.28
CA THR A 98 10.32 3.69 5.55
C THR A 98 11.05 3.31 6.85
N ARG A 99 10.57 2.22 7.51
CA ARG A 99 11.12 1.70 8.77
C ARG A 99 10.97 2.64 9.97
N GLN A 100 10.07 3.65 9.89
CA GLN A 100 9.77 4.55 11.01
C GLN A 100 8.44 4.20 11.68
N GLY A 101 7.84 3.04 11.36
CA GLY A 101 6.56 2.62 11.90
C GLY A 101 5.35 3.30 11.26
N LEU A 102 5.57 4.16 10.27
CA LEU A 102 4.50 4.91 9.61
C LEU A 102 3.54 3.97 8.87
N GLY A 103 4.08 2.99 8.13
CA GLY A 103 3.25 2.01 7.42
C GLY A 103 2.33 1.21 8.35
N GLY A 104 2.85 0.78 9.49
CA GLY A 104 2.07 0.07 10.49
C GLY A 104 0.95 0.93 11.07
N GLU A 105 1.22 2.20 11.35
CA GLU A 105 0.21 3.13 11.87
C GLU A 105 -0.86 3.45 10.83
N MET A 106 -0.47 3.64 9.57
CA MET A 106 -1.41 3.83 8.48
C MET A 106 -2.31 2.62 8.29
N LEU A 107 -1.73 1.42 8.31
CA LEU A 107 -2.49 0.18 8.21
C LEU A 107 -3.47 0.06 9.37
N ARG A 108 -3.02 0.29 10.61
CA ARG A 108 -3.87 0.24 11.80
C ARG A 108 -5.09 1.15 11.67
N ARG A 109 -4.89 2.40 11.25
CA ARG A 109 -6.00 3.36 11.07
C ARG A 109 -6.97 2.92 9.98
N THR A 110 -6.45 2.38 8.87
CA THR A 110 -7.27 1.87 7.77
C THR A 110 -8.14 0.70 8.24
N LEU A 111 -7.56 -0.25 8.96
CA LEU A 111 -8.30 -1.41 9.47
C LEU A 111 -9.35 -1.00 10.49
N GLU A 112 -9.01 -0.14 11.45
CA GLU A 112 -9.95 0.33 12.47
C GLU A 112 -11.15 1.04 11.85
N ARG A 113 -10.92 1.89 10.85
CA ARG A 113 -12.00 2.57 10.16
C ARG A 113 -12.92 1.58 9.44
N ALA A 114 -12.35 0.64 8.69
CA ALA A 114 -13.14 -0.37 8.00
C ALA A 114 -13.94 -1.23 8.98
N GLU A 115 -13.35 -1.60 10.11
CA GLU A 115 -14.05 -2.34 11.17
C GLU A 115 -15.22 -1.53 11.74
N SER A 116 -15.03 -0.21 11.94
CA SER A 116 -16.10 0.69 12.37
C SER A 116 -17.26 0.74 11.37
N ASP A 117 -16.97 0.53 10.10
CA ASP A 117 -17.95 0.51 9.02
C ASP A 117 -18.53 -0.90 8.78
N GLY A 118 -18.19 -1.90 9.61
CA GLY A 118 -18.76 -3.23 9.57
C GLY A 118 -17.90 -4.31 8.94
N THR A 119 -16.66 -4.03 8.58
CA THR A 119 -15.74 -5.04 8.05
C THR A 119 -15.37 -6.02 9.16
N ILE A 120 -15.46 -7.31 8.88
CA ILE A 120 -15.26 -8.39 9.86
C ILE A 120 -13.99 -9.21 9.62
N GLY A 121 -13.33 -9.04 8.49
CA GLY A 121 -12.08 -9.73 8.18
C GLY A 121 -11.36 -9.04 7.04
N PHE A 122 -10.06 -9.31 6.93
CA PHE A 122 -9.18 -8.66 5.97
C PHE A 122 -8.28 -9.65 5.26
N ALA A 123 -7.91 -9.32 4.04
CA ALA A 123 -6.90 -10.03 3.27
C ALA A 123 -6.10 -9.04 2.43
N ALA A 124 -4.93 -9.47 1.98
CA ALA A 124 -4.12 -8.68 1.07
C ALA A 124 -3.14 -9.57 0.31
N TRP A 125 -2.78 -9.15 -0.89
CA TRP A 125 -1.59 -9.63 -1.59
C TRP A 125 -0.47 -8.64 -1.33
N VAL A 126 0.64 -9.11 -0.77
CA VAL A 126 1.71 -8.22 -0.29
C VAL A 126 3.06 -8.58 -0.93
N THR A 127 3.94 -7.60 -0.95
CA THR A 127 5.32 -7.73 -1.39
C THR A 127 6.22 -8.19 -0.22
N PRO A 128 7.46 -8.62 -0.48
CA PRO A 128 8.43 -8.87 0.59
C PRO A 128 8.63 -7.65 1.49
N PHE A 129 8.44 -6.43 0.96
CA PHE A 129 8.63 -5.20 1.73
C PHE A 129 7.51 -4.92 2.73
N SER A 130 6.26 -5.21 2.34
CA SER A 130 5.10 -4.97 3.21
C SER A 130 4.74 -6.17 4.08
N LEU A 131 5.17 -7.37 3.74
CA LEU A 131 4.87 -8.58 4.52
C LEU A 131 5.13 -8.41 6.03
N PRO A 132 6.31 -7.91 6.48
CA PRO A 132 6.55 -7.75 7.91
C PRO A 132 5.55 -6.81 8.59
N VAL A 133 5.10 -5.76 7.90
CA VAL A 133 4.14 -4.79 8.43
C VAL A 133 2.79 -5.46 8.67
N PHE A 134 2.33 -6.27 7.72
CA PHE A 134 1.07 -7.00 7.84
C PHE A 134 1.13 -8.07 8.93
N LEU A 135 2.23 -8.80 9.02
CA LEU A 135 2.39 -9.80 10.10
C LEU A 135 2.36 -9.14 11.47
N ALA A 136 3.00 -7.98 11.62
CA ALA A 136 2.97 -7.23 12.87
C ALA A 136 1.56 -6.70 13.20
N ALA A 137 0.70 -6.53 12.20
CA ALA A 137 -0.69 -6.09 12.36
C ALA A 137 -1.66 -7.25 12.61
N GLY A 138 -1.16 -8.47 12.82
CA GLY A 138 -1.98 -9.63 13.16
C GLY A 138 -2.45 -10.45 11.98
N PHE A 139 -1.96 -10.18 10.77
CA PHE A 139 -2.22 -11.03 9.61
C PHE A 139 -1.37 -12.29 9.66
N ALA A 140 -1.89 -13.38 9.10
CA ALA A 140 -1.16 -14.63 8.91
C ALA A 140 -0.89 -14.86 7.42
N LEU A 141 0.29 -15.36 7.10
CA LEU A 141 0.63 -15.78 5.75
C LEU A 141 -0.14 -17.08 5.43
N THR A 142 -0.97 -17.05 4.39
CA THR A 142 -1.81 -18.20 4.02
C THR A 142 -1.41 -18.84 2.69
N GLN A 143 -0.72 -18.10 1.81
CA GLN A 143 -0.37 -18.62 0.51
C GLN A 143 0.82 -17.86 -0.07
N THR A 144 1.69 -18.56 -0.78
CA THR A 144 2.76 -17.98 -1.59
C THR A 144 2.56 -18.42 -3.03
N VAL A 145 2.51 -17.48 -3.96
CA VAL A 145 2.32 -17.77 -5.38
C VAL A 145 3.29 -16.96 -6.23
N GLU A 146 3.50 -17.42 -7.45
CA GLU A 146 4.12 -16.62 -8.49
C GLU A 146 3.03 -16.13 -9.44
N ALA A 147 3.02 -14.84 -9.74
CA ALA A 147 2.02 -14.22 -10.60
C ALA A 147 2.66 -13.25 -11.58
N PRO A 148 2.15 -13.20 -12.83
CA PRO A 148 2.67 -12.26 -13.82
C PRO A 148 2.16 -10.84 -13.56
N PHE A 149 3.04 -9.89 -13.82
CA PHE A 149 2.70 -8.48 -13.85
C PHE A 149 3.63 -7.77 -14.84
N ALA A 150 3.05 -7.04 -15.81
CA ALA A 150 3.78 -6.28 -16.82
C ALA A 150 4.88 -7.10 -17.51
N GLY A 151 4.59 -8.36 -17.84
CA GLY A 151 5.51 -9.26 -18.53
C GLY A 151 6.54 -9.96 -17.66
N MET A 152 6.56 -9.73 -16.36
CA MET A 152 7.50 -10.34 -15.42
C MET A 152 6.76 -11.17 -14.37
N MET A 153 7.40 -12.23 -13.87
CA MET A 153 6.87 -13.03 -12.76
C MET A 153 7.32 -12.47 -11.43
N PHE A 154 6.40 -12.42 -10.47
CA PHE A 154 6.66 -11.96 -9.10
C PHE A 154 6.17 -12.98 -8.10
N GLU A 155 6.98 -13.24 -7.07
CA GLU A 155 6.53 -13.95 -5.89
C GLU A 155 5.64 -13.04 -5.06
N ARG A 156 4.44 -13.51 -4.72
CA ARG A 156 3.45 -12.75 -3.96
C ARG A 156 2.97 -13.56 -2.78
N TYR A 157 2.66 -12.85 -1.70
CA TYR A 157 2.23 -13.45 -0.45
C TYR A 157 0.79 -13.05 -0.16
N ARG A 158 -0.05 -14.07 0.08
CA ARG A 158 -1.41 -13.86 0.56
C ARG A 158 -1.39 -13.83 2.08
N VAL A 159 -1.93 -12.77 2.67
CA VAL A 159 -2.06 -12.64 4.12
C VAL A 159 -3.52 -12.39 4.47
N GLU A 160 -3.95 -12.93 5.61
CA GLU A 160 -5.34 -12.83 6.05
C GLU A 160 -5.41 -12.58 7.56
N ARG A 161 -6.43 -11.85 7.96
CA ARG A 161 -6.74 -11.57 9.36
C ARG A 161 -8.26 -11.64 9.54
N GLY A 162 -8.72 -12.53 10.44
CA GLY A 162 -10.13 -12.69 10.78
C GLY A 162 -10.61 -11.82 11.91
#